data_788a67bbd623d1806bc4d3ae7533a732
#
_entry.id   788a67bbd623d1806bc4d3ae7533a732
#
_cell.length_a   1.000
_cell.length_b   1.000
_cell.length_c   1.000
_cell.angle_alpha   90.00
_cell.angle_beta   90.00
_cell.angle_gamma   90.00
#
_symmetry.space_group_name_H-M   'P 1'
#
loop_
_entity.id
_entity.type
_entity.pdbx_description
1 polymer ?
#
loop_
_entity_poly.entity_id
_entity_poly.type
_entity_poly.pdbx_seq_one_letter_code
_entity_poly.pdbx_strand_id
1 'polypeptide(L)'
;IKPNIGWDRTPELAGNTNPELIKALVKKCFEAGAEKVTVFDHTCDNWQKCYETSGIAAAVKEAGGIIMPGNDEKYFKEVDIPDGVTLKKAKIHESLIEADAWINVPILKNHGGAKLSCAMKNMMGIVWDRRFFHQNDLQQCIADICTWKKKPVLNIVDAYRMMHQNGPQGKSAADVATLKSMIVSPNIVAVDTAALALFNQVKKLDMAA
;
A
#
# COMPACT_ATOMS: atom_id res chain seq x y z
N ILE A 1 2.81 10.30 1.79
CA ILE A 1 1.76 9.37 1.32
C ILE A 1 2.42 8.06 0.91
N LYS A 2 1.85 6.92 1.37
CA LYS A 2 2.31 5.57 1.00
C LYS A 2 1.22 4.85 0.20
N PRO A 3 1.26 4.90 -1.15
CA PRO A 3 0.37 4.11 -2.00
C PRO A 3 0.76 2.62 -2.03
N ASN A 4 0.14 1.85 -2.91
CA ASN A 4 0.65 0.57 -3.38
C ASN A 4 1.20 0.77 -4.80
N ILE A 5 2.53 0.66 -4.97
CA ILE A 5 3.21 0.70 -6.27
C ILE A 5 4.10 -0.54 -6.35
N GLY A 6 3.46 -1.69 -6.47
CA GLY A 6 4.18 -2.97 -6.43
C GLY A 6 4.73 -3.41 -7.79
N TRP A 7 4.04 -3.06 -8.89
CA TRP A 7 4.18 -3.76 -10.15
C TRP A 7 4.27 -2.82 -11.35
N ASP A 8 5.02 -3.22 -12.36
CA ASP A 8 5.06 -2.59 -13.68
C ASP A 8 3.75 -2.91 -14.43
N ARG A 9 2.67 -2.23 -14.05
CA ARG A 9 1.31 -2.42 -14.55
C ARG A 9 0.58 -1.10 -14.70
N THR A 10 -0.22 -1.01 -15.77
CA THR A 10 -1.09 0.16 -16.01
C THR A 10 -2.28 0.18 -15.03
N PRO A 11 -2.91 1.35 -14.82
CA PRO A 11 -3.98 1.51 -13.83
C PRO A 11 -5.20 0.62 -14.05
N GLU A 12 -5.47 0.22 -15.31
CA GLU A 12 -6.62 -0.62 -15.69
C GLU A 12 -6.55 -2.02 -15.07
N LEU A 13 -5.34 -2.52 -14.81
CA LEU A 13 -5.12 -3.83 -14.19
C LEU A 13 -5.27 -3.83 -12.67
N ALA A 14 -5.47 -2.66 -12.05
CA ALA A 14 -5.65 -2.53 -10.60
C ALA A 14 -4.55 -3.24 -9.77
N GLY A 15 -3.34 -3.30 -10.32
CA GLY A 15 -2.16 -3.82 -9.63
C GLY A 15 -1.53 -2.83 -8.67
N ASN A 16 -1.80 -1.53 -8.86
CA ASN A 16 -1.29 -0.40 -8.10
C ASN A 16 -2.44 0.53 -7.72
N THR A 17 -2.21 1.41 -6.75
CA THR A 17 -3.18 2.46 -6.36
C THR A 17 -3.47 3.37 -7.56
N ASN A 18 -4.73 3.81 -7.69
CA ASN A 18 -5.16 4.71 -8.76
C ASN A 18 -4.38 6.04 -8.72
N PRO A 19 -3.69 6.44 -9.80
CA PRO A 19 -2.90 7.67 -9.84
C PRO A 19 -3.75 8.94 -9.60
N GLU A 20 -5.01 8.97 -10.07
CA GLU A 20 -5.90 10.12 -9.83
C GLU A 20 -6.26 10.29 -8.36
N LEU A 21 -6.40 9.19 -7.60
CA LEU A 21 -6.56 9.25 -6.16
C LEU A 21 -5.31 9.85 -5.49
N ILE A 22 -4.13 9.41 -5.89
CA ILE A 22 -2.86 9.94 -5.34
C ILE A 22 -2.71 11.42 -5.66
N LYS A 23 -2.98 11.84 -6.90
CA LYS A 23 -2.99 13.24 -7.31
C LYS A 23 -3.92 14.10 -6.46
N ALA A 24 -5.14 13.64 -6.25
CA ALA A 24 -6.12 14.33 -5.43
C ALA A 24 -5.66 14.45 -3.97
N LEU A 25 -5.09 13.37 -3.41
CA LEU A 25 -4.58 13.36 -2.04
C LEU A 25 -3.37 14.28 -1.85
N VAL A 26 -2.43 14.33 -2.79
CA VAL A 26 -1.30 15.28 -2.75
C VAL A 26 -1.82 16.71 -2.68
N LYS A 27 -2.78 17.09 -3.55
CA LYS A 27 -3.41 18.42 -3.53
C LYS A 27 -4.11 18.69 -2.19
N LYS A 28 -4.87 17.73 -1.67
CA LYS A 28 -5.56 17.85 -0.38
C LYS A 28 -4.61 18.02 0.80
N CYS A 29 -3.44 17.40 0.77
CA CYS A 29 -2.41 17.62 1.80
C CYS A 29 -1.91 19.07 1.78
N PHE A 30 -1.64 19.63 0.59
CA PHE A 30 -1.25 21.04 0.47
C PHE A 30 -2.37 21.99 0.90
N GLU A 31 -3.60 21.72 0.50
CA GLU A 31 -4.79 22.50 0.95
C GLU A 31 -4.97 22.45 2.49
N ALA A 32 -4.54 21.35 3.12
CA ALA A 32 -4.55 21.19 4.57
C ALA A 32 -3.34 21.82 5.27
N GLY A 33 -2.46 22.51 4.54
CA GLY A 33 -1.31 23.23 5.09
C GLY A 33 0.01 22.47 5.11
N ALA A 34 0.12 21.33 4.43
CA ALA A 34 1.40 20.64 4.30
C ALA A 34 2.38 21.50 3.47
N GLU A 35 3.58 21.74 3.98
CA GLU A 35 4.64 22.43 3.24
C GLU A 35 5.31 21.51 2.21
N LYS A 36 5.34 20.23 2.50
CA LYS A 36 5.97 19.21 1.65
C LYS A 36 5.16 17.93 1.67
N VAL A 37 4.91 17.37 0.49
CA VAL A 37 4.24 16.07 0.34
C VAL A 37 5.16 15.12 -0.42
N THR A 38 5.56 14.03 0.23
CA THR A 38 6.37 12.97 -0.36
C THR A 38 5.53 11.72 -0.61
N VAL A 39 5.83 11.02 -1.69
CA VAL A 39 5.17 9.76 -2.07
C VAL A 39 6.22 8.68 -2.28
N PHE A 40 6.01 7.53 -1.66
CA PHE A 40 6.96 6.43 -1.66
C PHE A 40 6.25 5.08 -1.57
N ASP A 41 6.78 4.07 -2.26
CA ASP A 41 6.60 2.65 -2.01
C ASP A 41 7.86 1.86 -2.38
N HIS A 42 8.12 0.77 -1.67
CA HIS A 42 9.14 -0.21 -2.04
C HIS A 42 8.54 -1.21 -3.04
N THR A 43 8.87 -1.06 -4.32
CA THR A 43 8.30 -1.84 -5.43
C THR A 43 8.77 -3.31 -5.46
N CYS A 44 8.05 -4.17 -6.15
CA CYS A 44 8.44 -5.57 -6.38
C CYS A 44 9.17 -5.77 -7.72
N ASP A 45 8.82 -4.96 -8.72
CA ASP A 45 9.49 -4.89 -10.02
C ASP A 45 10.46 -3.69 -10.09
N ASN A 46 11.00 -3.41 -11.27
CA ASN A 46 11.83 -2.23 -11.51
C ASN A 46 11.11 -0.97 -11.06
N TRP A 47 11.69 -0.24 -10.12
CA TRP A 47 11.01 0.86 -9.44
C TRP A 47 10.66 2.02 -10.39
N GLN A 48 11.54 2.40 -11.34
CA GLN A 48 11.24 3.47 -12.28
C GLN A 48 10.02 3.09 -13.14
N LYS A 49 10.02 1.88 -13.70
CA LYS A 49 8.90 1.38 -14.51
C LYS A 49 7.60 1.29 -13.72
N CYS A 50 7.66 0.78 -12.47
CA CYS A 50 6.47 0.72 -11.62
C CYS A 50 5.83 2.11 -11.43
N TYR A 51 6.65 3.13 -11.15
CA TYR A 51 6.17 4.49 -10.93
C TYR A 51 5.68 5.16 -12.22
N GLU A 52 6.36 4.92 -13.34
CA GLU A 52 5.99 5.47 -14.65
C GLU A 52 4.72 4.80 -15.20
N THR A 53 4.72 3.47 -15.33
CA THR A 53 3.62 2.70 -15.95
C THR A 53 2.32 2.81 -15.14
N SER A 54 2.41 2.88 -13.80
CA SER A 54 1.23 3.10 -12.95
C SER A 54 0.64 4.51 -13.09
N GLY A 55 1.35 5.44 -13.72
CA GLY A 55 0.96 6.85 -13.82
C GLY A 55 1.15 7.64 -12.53
N ILE A 56 1.59 7.01 -11.42
CA ILE A 56 1.69 7.68 -10.12
C ILE A 56 2.79 8.74 -10.14
N ALA A 57 3.92 8.50 -10.81
CA ALA A 57 4.99 9.50 -10.91
C ALA A 57 4.50 10.81 -11.56
N ALA A 58 3.77 10.70 -12.67
CA ALA A 58 3.20 11.85 -13.36
C ALA A 58 2.16 12.58 -12.50
N ALA A 59 1.25 11.82 -11.87
CA ALA A 59 0.21 12.33 -10.99
C ALA A 59 0.75 13.11 -9.79
N VAL A 60 1.80 12.58 -9.14
CA VAL A 60 2.47 13.23 -8.00
C VAL A 60 3.16 14.50 -8.43
N LYS A 61 3.92 14.47 -9.54
CA LYS A 61 4.63 15.63 -10.08
C LYS A 61 3.65 16.76 -10.47
N GLU A 62 2.57 16.42 -11.15
CA GLU A 62 1.54 17.38 -11.56
C GLU A 62 0.83 18.03 -10.36
N ALA A 63 0.69 17.29 -9.24
CA ALA A 63 0.13 17.82 -8.01
C ALA A 63 1.13 18.59 -7.13
N GLY A 64 2.40 18.71 -7.54
CA GLY A 64 3.46 19.40 -6.79
C GLY A 64 4.14 18.56 -5.71
N GLY A 65 3.85 17.26 -5.64
CA GLY A 65 4.48 16.33 -4.70
C GLY A 65 5.86 15.84 -5.17
N ILE A 66 6.54 15.12 -4.30
CA ILE A 66 7.90 14.60 -4.50
C ILE A 66 7.88 13.07 -4.41
N ILE A 67 8.38 12.39 -5.44
CA ILE A 67 8.64 10.96 -5.41
C ILE A 67 9.95 10.70 -4.64
N MET A 68 9.87 9.80 -3.66
CA MET A 68 11.06 9.35 -2.93
C MET A 68 11.51 7.99 -3.46
N PRO A 69 12.83 7.79 -3.71
CA PRO A 69 13.35 6.51 -4.15
C PRO A 69 13.29 5.48 -3.02
N GLY A 70 12.92 4.23 -3.33
CA GLY A 70 12.84 3.14 -2.35
C GLY A 70 13.59 1.87 -2.79
N ASN A 71 14.56 2.01 -3.70
CA ASN A 71 15.25 0.91 -4.36
C ASN A 71 16.63 0.56 -3.79
N ASP A 72 17.05 1.22 -2.72
CA ASP A 72 18.36 1.05 -2.09
C ASP A 72 18.20 1.04 -0.57
N GLU A 73 18.89 0.11 0.10
CA GLU A 73 18.83 -0.06 1.56
C GLU A 73 19.25 1.19 2.34
N LYS A 74 20.10 2.05 1.75
CA LYS A 74 20.55 3.30 2.38
C LYS A 74 19.42 4.25 2.78
N TYR A 75 18.26 4.16 2.10
CA TYR A 75 17.06 4.96 2.42
C TYR A 75 16.26 4.40 3.60
N PHE A 76 16.67 3.26 4.18
CA PHE A 76 15.94 2.60 5.25
C PHE A 76 16.76 2.62 6.55
N LYS A 77 16.09 2.87 7.66
CA LYS A 77 16.69 2.91 9.00
C LYS A 77 16.07 1.84 9.89
N GLU A 78 16.90 1.19 10.70
CA GLU A 78 16.42 0.19 11.66
C GLU A 78 15.56 0.84 12.73
N VAL A 79 14.42 0.23 13.01
CA VAL A 79 13.51 0.58 14.08
C VAL A 79 13.09 -0.66 14.86
N ASP A 80 12.78 -0.49 16.14
CA ASP A 80 12.22 -1.55 16.97
C ASP A 80 10.71 -1.68 16.75
N ILE A 81 10.24 -2.92 16.80
CA ILE A 81 8.82 -3.30 16.80
C ILE A 81 8.56 -4.05 18.13
N PRO A 82 8.51 -3.33 19.26
CA PRO A 82 8.52 -3.97 20.58
C PRO A 82 7.33 -4.90 20.82
N ASP A 83 6.17 -4.54 20.29
CA ASP A 83 4.93 -5.31 20.40
C ASP A 83 4.81 -6.43 19.33
N GLY A 84 5.75 -6.53 18.39
CA GLY A 84 5.78 -7.61 17.42
C GLY A 84 6.03 -8.96 18.09
N VAL A 85 5.45 -10.01 17.59
CA VAL A 85 5.68 -11.39 18.06
C VAL A 85 6.88 -12.00 17.34
N THR A 86 6.86 -11.97 16.03
CA THR A 86 7.90 -12.54 15.15
C THR A 86 8.86 -11.46 14.64
N LEU A 87 8.32 -10.31 14.17
CA LEU A 87 9.08 -9.19 13.65
C LEU A 87 9.41 -8.20 14.77
N LYS A 88 10.58 -8.35 15.41
CA LYS A 88 11.02 -7.48 16.51
C LYS A 88 11.72 -6.21 16.07
N LYS A 89 12.27 -6.19 14.85
CA LYS A 89 12.95 -5.06 14.23
C LYS A 89 12.66 -5.03 12.75
N ALA A 90 12.67 -3.85 12.15
CA ALA A 90 12.53 -3.66 10.72
C ALA A 90 13.34 -2.45 10.24
N LYS A 91 13.85 -2.50 9.01
CA LYS A 91 14.38 -1.30 8.34
C LYS A 91 13.24 -0.62 7.62
N ILE A 92 12.81 0.53 8.13
CA ILE A 92 11.70 1.35 7.58
C ILE A 92 12.27 2.54 6.81
N HIS A 93 11.61 2.92 5.73
CA HIS A 93 12.03 4.01 4.87
C HIS A 93 12.05 5.35 5.63
N GLU A 94 13.14 6.09 5.50
CA GLU A 94 13.40 7.34 6.22
C GLU A 94 12.31 8.40 6.02
N SER A 95 11.73 8.51 4.82
CA SER A 95 10.67 9.49 4.56
C SER A 95 9.41 9.31 5.44
N LEU A 96 9.16 8.09 5.93
CA LEU A 96 8.08 7.83 6.89
C LEU A 96 8.50 8.11 8.34
N ILE A 97 9.78 7.86 8.64
CA ILE A 97 10.35 8.14 9.97
C ILE A 97 10.39 9.66 10.20
N GLU A 98 10.72 10.44 9.19
CA GLU A 98 10.88 11.90 9.27
C GLU A 98 9.56 12.67 9.12
N ALA A 99 8.56 12.10 8.41
CA ALA A 99 7.29 12.79 8.19
C ALA A 99 6.56 13.12 9.49
N ASP A 100 5.95 14.28 9.63
CA ASP A 100 5.10 14.64 10.78
C ASP A 100 3.84 13.77 10.82
N ALA A 101 3.26 13.51 9.64
CA ALA A 101 2.10 12.64 9.46
C ALA A 101 2.23 11.88 8.13
N TRP A 102 1.63 10.69 8.04
CA TRP A 102 1.58 9.95 6.80
C TRP A 102 0.26 9.22 6.60
N ILE A 103 -0.10 9.03 5.34
CA ILE A 103 -1.35 8.42 4.90
C ILE A 103 -1.03 7.12 4.16
N ASN A 104 -1.68 6.03 4.57
CA ASN A 104 -1.60 4.73 3.91
C ASN A 104 -2.70 4.62 2.86
N VAL A 105 -2.34 4.40 1.58
CA VAL A 105 -3.28 4.38 0.45
C VAL A 105 -3.16 3.06 -0.32
N PRO A 106 -3.61 1.94 0.28
CA PRO A 106 -3.60 0.63 -0.37
C PRO A 106 -4.59 0.56 -1.51
N ILE A 107 -4.40 -0.41 -2.40
CA ILE A 107 -5.42 -0.88 -3.32
C ILE A 107 -6.01 -2.19 -2.83
N LEU A 108 -7.34 -2.35 -2.96
CA LEU A 108 -8.03 -3.60 -2.65
C LEU A 108 -7.84 -4.61 -3.77
N LYS A 109 -7.15 -5.72 -3.49
CA LYS A 109 -6.90 -6.75 -4.50
C LYS A 109 -6.68 -8.15 -3.92
N ASN A 110 -6.95 -9.16 -4.74
CA ASN A 110 -6.55 -10.54 -4.49
C ASN A 110 -5.03 -10.66 -4.32
N HIS A 111 -4.59 -11.60 -3.50
CA HIS A 111 -3.19 -11.94 -3.33
C HIS A 111 -3.02 -13.44 -3.06
N GLY A 112 -2.18 -14.11 -3.85
CA GLY A 112 -1.96 -15.55 -3.72
C GLY A 112 -1.53 -15.97 -2.31
N GLY A 113 -0.46 -15.37 -1.77
CA GLY A 113 0.08 -15.75 -0.45
C GLY A 113 -0.73 -15.21 0.73
N ALA A 114 -1.08 -13.92 0.72
CA ALA A 114 -1.78 -13.27 1.83
C ALA A 114 -3.31 -13.29 1.69
N LYS A 115 -3.86 -13.93 0.66
CA LYS A 115 -5.29 -13.97 0.27
C LYS A 115 -5.82 -12.60 -0.17
N LEU A 116 -5.65 -11.56 0.63
CA LEU A 116 -6.07 -10.20 0.39
C LEU A 116 -4.90 -9.23 0.50
N SER A 117 -4.82 -8.24 -0.40
CA SER A 117 -4.01 -7.03 -0.24
C SER A 117 -4.94 -5.89 0.14
N CYS A 118 -4.67 -5.27 1.28
CA CYS A 118 -5.35 -4.07 1.75
C CYS A 118 -4.42 -3.27 2.67
N ALA A 119 -4.91 -2.53 3.65
CA ALA A 119 -4.14 -1.58 4.44
C ALA A 119 -3.03 -2.24 5.27
N MET A 120 -3.32 -3.32 5.99
CA MET A 120 -2.31 -4.04 6.79
C MET A 120 -1.22 -4.63 5.90
N LYS A 121 -1.59 -5.32 4.82
CA LYS A 121 -0.62 -5.89 3.87
C LYS A 121 0.23 -4.82 3.18
N ASN A 122 -0.32 -3.62 2.96
CA ASN A 122 0.39 -2.50 2.35
C ASN A 122 1.56 -1.99 3.22
N MET A 123 1.52 -2.26 4.53
CA MET A 123 2.63 -1.94 5.45
C MET A 123 3.94 -2.67 5.10
N MET A 124 3.89 -3.82 4.41
CA MET A 124 5.12 -4.46 3.94
C MET A 124 5.94 -3.58 2.99
N GLY A 125 5.30 -2.68 2.24
CA GLY A 125 5.98 -1.76 1.32
C GLY A 125 6.76 -0.64 2.01
N ILE A 126 6.67 -0.48 3.34
CA ILE A 126 7.52 0.45 4.07
C ILE A 126 8.85 -0.17 4.54
N VAL A 127 8.98 -1.50 4.43
CA VAL A 127 10.10 -2.29 4.96
C VAL A 127 11.06 -2.70 3.84
N TRP A 128 12.37 -2.64 4.13
CA TRP A 128 13.40 -3.10 3.19
C TRP A 128 13.37 -4.62 3.01
N ASP A 129 13.58 -5.39 4.08
CA ASP A 129 13.65 -6.85 4.01
C ASP A 129 12.25 -7.49 4.07
N ARG A 130 11.59 -7.56 2.91
CA ARG A 130 10.30 -8.26 2.79
C ARG A 130 10.43 -9.77 2.69
N ARG A 131 11.65 -10.31 2.43
CA ARG A 131 11.89 -11.75 2.42
C ARG A 131 11.66 -12.36 3.79
N PHE A 132 12.03 -11.62 4.84
CA PHE A 132 11.78 -12.04 6.22
C PHE A 132 10.31 -12.44 6.44
N PHE A 133 9.37 -11.66 5.93
CA PHE A 133 7.92 -11.96 6.04
C PHE A 133 7.55 -13.28 5.38
N HIS A 134 8.13 -13.58 4.21
CA HIS A 134 7.83 -14.81 3.47
C HIS A 134 8.57 -16.04 3.98
N GLN A 135 9.67 -15.85 4.71
CA GLN A 135 10.46 -16.93 5.32
C GLN A 135 9.95 -17.32 6.71
N ASN A 136 9.12 -16.47 7.32
CA ASN A 136 8.52 -16.67 8.62
C ASN A 136 6.98 -16.72 8.47
N ASP A 137 6.23 -16.52 9.54
CA ASP A 137 4.78 -16.39 9.47
C ASP A 137 4.40 -15.05 8.82
N LEU A 138 4.00 -15.10 7.55
CA LEU A 138 3.63 -13.92 6.77
C LEU A 138 2.51 -13.11 7.45
N GLN A 139 1.50 -13.77 7.97
CA GLN A 139 0.33 -13.11 8.57
C GLN A 139 0.72 -12.45 9.89
N GLN A 140 1.49 -13.15 10.71
CA GLN A 140 1.99 -12.59 11.96
C GLN A 140 2.93 -11.41 11.71
N CYS A 141 3.88 -11.51 10.78
CA CYS A 141 4.77 -10.39 10.45
C CYS A 141 4.01 -9.17 9.89
N ILE A 142 2.91 -9.37 9.14
CA ILE A 142 2.03 -8.27 8.71
C ILE A 142 1.34 -7.63 9.92
N ALA A 143 0.86 -8.42 10.87
CA ALA A 143 0.28 -7.90 12.10
C ALA A 143 1.33 -7.14 12.93
N ASP A 144 2.53 -7.69 13.05
CA ASP A 144 3.63 -7.11 13.82
C ASP A 144 4.04 -5.73 13.29
N ILE A 145 4.24 -5.57 11.97
CA ILE A 145 4.60 -4.26 11.41
C ILE A 145 3.51 -3.21 11.63
N CYS A 146 2.25 -3.61 11.75
CA CYS A 146 1.15 -2.71 12.07
C CYS A 146 1.20 -2.22 13.53
N THR A 147 2.02 -2.82 14.40
CA THR A 147 2.24 -2.34 15.77
C THR A 147 3.30 -1.24 15.86
N TRP A 148 4.06 -0.97 14.78
CA TRP A 148 5.04 0.11 14.77
C TRP A 148 4.42 1.42 15.28
N LYS A 149 5.13 2.09 16.21
CA LYS A 149 4.61 3.25 16.95
C LYS A 149 4.15 4.42 16.09
N LYS A 150 4.78 4.64 14.93
CA LYS A 150 4.42 5.72 14.02
C LYS A 150 3.40 5.22 12.99
N LYS A 151 2.15 5.15 13.42
CA LYS A 151 1.03 4.67 12.60
C LYS A 151 0.59 5.70 11.56
N PRO A 152 -0.04 5.27 10.45
CA PRO A 152 -0.69 6.22 9.54
C PRO A 152 -1.81 6.97 10.27
N VAL A 153 -1.92 8.26 10.02
CA VAL A 153 -3.03 9.06 10.56
C VAL A 153 -4.35 8.73 9.88
N LEU A 154 -4.26 8.19 8.65
CA LEU A 154 -5.41 7.80 7.87
C LEU A 154 -5.07 6.64 6.95
N ASN A 155 -6.00 5.70 6.78
CA ASN A 155 -5.95 4.65 5.77
C ASN A 155 -7.06 4.91 4.76
N ILE A 156 -6.71 4.98 3.47
CA ILE A 156 -7.64 5.22 2.36
C ILE A 156 -7.50 4.07 1.38
N VAL A 157 -8.43 3.14 1.43
CA VAL A 157 -8.44 1.97 0.55
C VAL A 157 -9.03 2.37 -0.79
N ASP A 158 -8.21 2.29 -1.84
CA ASP A 158 -8.67 2.38 -3.21
C ASP A 158 -9.41 1.08 -3.57
N ALA A 159 -10.71 1.18 -3.73
CA ALA A 159 -11.60 0.14 -4.21
C ALA A 159 -12.40 0.62 -5.45
N TYR A 160 -11.88 1.62 -6.19
CA TYR A 160 -12.52 2.05 -7.42
C TYR A 160 -12.49 0.93 -8.46
N ARG A 161 -11.31 0.33 -8.66
CA ARG A 161 -11.12 -0.92 -9.38
C ARG A 161 -10.54 -1.95 -8.40
N MET A 162 -11.07 -3.14 -8.41
CA MET A 162 -10.63 -4.23 -7.55
C MET A 162 -10.21 -5.43 -8.39
N MET A 163 -8.96 -5.83 -8.27
CA MET A 163 -8.49 -7.09 -8.85
C MET A 163 -9.01 -8.25 -7.99
N HIS A 164 -9.96 -9.02 -8.49
CA HIS A 164 -10.61 -10.08 -7.73
C HIS A 164 -9.99 -11.47 -7.92
N GLN A 165 -9.09 -11.64 -8.89
CA GLN A 165 -8.37 -12.89 -9.16
C GLN A 165 -6.99 -12.61 -9.77
N ASN A 166 -6.15 -13.66 -9.87
CA ASN A 166 -4.78 -13.61 -10.41
C ASN A 166 -3.87 -12.53 -9.79
N GLY A 167 -4.21 -12.06 -8.57
CA GLY A 167 -3.36 -11.10 -7.85
C GLY A 167 -2.09 -11.72 -7.29
N PRO A 168 -1.09 -10.87 -7.02
CA PRO A 168 -1.20 -9.41 -6.91
C PRO A 168 -0.92 -8.60 -8.19
N GLN A 169 -0.56 -9.24 -9.32
CA GLN A 169 -0.17 -8.56 -10.57
C GLN A 169 -1.32 -8.44 -11.58
N GLY A 170 -2.26 -9.39 -11.57
CA GLY A 170 -3.25 -9.55 -12.61
C GLY A 170 -2.68 -10.08 -13.93
N LYS A 171 -3.54 -10.60 -14.79
CA LYS A 171 -3.20 -11.09 -16.13
C LYS A 171 -3.92 -10.32 -17.22
N SER A 172 -5.14 -9.87 -16.96
CA SER A 172 -5.98 -9.18 -17.93
C SER A 172 -7.03 -8.30 -17.26
N ALA A 173 -7.73 -7.49 -18.03
CA ALA A 173 -8.86 -6.67 -17.56
C ALA A 173 -10.01 -7.52 -16.96
N ALA A 174 -10.14 -8.80 -17.37
CA ALA A 174 -11.13 -9.72 -16.81
C ALA A 174 -10.88 -10.06 -15.32
N ASP A 175 -9.67 -9.78 -14.81
CA ASP A 175 -9.35 -9.98 -13.40
C ASP A 175 -9.86 -8.83 -12.50
N VAL A 176 -10.44 -7.77 -13.10
CA VAL A 176 -10.75 -6.51 -12.44
C VAL A 176 -12.24 -6.20 -12.47
N ALA A 177 -12.82 -5.94 -11.31
CA ALA A 177 -14.16 -5.41 -11.16
C ALA A 177 -14.12 -3.90 -10.88
N THR A 178 -15.02 -3.12 -11.49
CA THR A 178 -15.16 -1.68 -11.21
C THR A 178 -16.25 -1.46 -10.18
N LEU A 179 -15.84 -1.08 -8.94
CA LEU A 179 -16.76 -0.91 -7.81
C LEU A 179 -17.05 0.56 -7.49
N LYS A 180 -16.23 1.49 -7.99
CA LYS A 180 -16.34 2.94 -7.75
C LYS A 180 -16.46 3.30 -6.26
N SER A 181 -15.72 2.56 -5.42
CA SER A 181 -15.81 2.66 -3.96
C SER A 181 -14.46 3.07 -3.36
N MET A 182 -14.53 3.62 -2.17
CA MET A 182 -13.38 3.96 -1.34
C MET A 182 -13.75 3.72 0.13
N ILE A 183 -12.81 3.19 0.92
CA ILE A 183 -13.01 2.95 2.36
C ILE A 183 -11.98 3.76 3.13
N VAL A 184 -12.41 4.53 4.11
CA VAL A 184 -11.55 5.46 4.85
C VAL A 184 -11.74 5.30 6.34
N SER A 185 -10.65 5.14 7.09
CA SER A 185 -10.64 5.15 8.56
C SER A 185 -9.22 5.41 9.09
N PRO A 186 -9.06 6.03 10.26
CA PRO A 186 -7.79 6.05 10.97
C PRO A 186 -7.39 4.65 11.50
N ASN A 187 -8.36 3.75 11.69
CA ASN A 187 -8.11 2.40 12.18
C ASN A 187 -7.84 1.43 11.04
N ILE A 188 -6.61 0.90 11.00
CA ILE A 188 -6.13 0.01 9.93
C ILE A 188 -6.88 -1.33 9.89
N VAL A 189 -7.30 -1.86 11.04
CA VAL A 189 -8.06 -3.12 11.12
C VAL A 189 -9.50 -2.89 10.64
N ALA A 190 -10.11 -1.76 11.01
CA ALA A 190 -11.47 -1.44 10.58
C ALA A 190 -11.59 -1.31 9.06
N VAL A 191 -10.61 -0.67 8.38
CA VAL A 191 -10.65 -0.58 6.91
C VAL A 191 -10.46 -1.94 6.26
N ASP A 192 -9.59 -2.80 6.78
CA ASP A 192 -9.38 -4.14 6.22
C ASP A 192 -10.60 -5.04 6.44
N THR A 193 -11.28 -4.92 7.59
CA THR A 193 -12.54 -5.62 7.84
C THR A 193 -13.63 -5.21 6.85
N ALA A 194 -13.82 -3.91 6.64
CA ALA A 194 -14.78 -3.38 5.67
C ALA A 194 -14.41 -3.76 4.23
N ALA A 195 -13.11 -3.70 3.89
CA ALA A 195 -12.60 -4.07 2.58
C ALA A 195 -12.79 -5.57 2.29
N LEU A 196 -12.61 -6.44 3.29
CA LEU A 196 -12.88 -7.88 3.17
C LEU A 196 -14.37 -8.14 2.90
N ALA A 197 -15.28 -7.45 3.59
CA ALA A 197 -16.70 -7.55 3.35
C ALA A 197 -17.07 -7.13 1.91
N LEU A 198 -16.51 -6.02 1.42
CA LEU A 198 -16.69 -5.57 0.04
C LEU A 198 -16.11 -6.57 -0.98
N PHE A 199 -14.91 -7.09 -0.71
CA PHE A 199 -14.25 -8.08 -1.57
C PHE A 199 -15.11 -9.35 -1.71
N ASN A 200 -15.69 -9.84 -0.62
CA ASN A 200 -16.52 -11.03 -0.58
C ASN A 200 -17.87 -10.88 -1.31
N GLN A 201 -18.37 -9.66 -1.48
CA GLN A 201 -19.57 -9.41 -2.31
C GLN A 201 -19.28 -9.65 -3.80
N VAL A 202 -18.06 -9.41 -4.24
CA VAL A 202 -17.64 -9.58 -5.64
C VAL A 202 -17.10 -10.98 -5.90
N LYS A 203 -16.29 -11.46 -4.99
CA LYS A 203 -15.73 -12.80 -5.03
C LYS A 203 -16.05 -13.50 -3.71
N LYS A 204 -16.91 -14.51 -3.75
CA LYS A 204 -17.08 -15.40 -2.60
C LYS A 204 -15.72 -16.02 -2.30
N LEU A 205 -15.00 -15.48 -1.31
CA LEU A 205 -13.84 -16.16 -0.75
C LEU A 205 -14.39 -17.34 0.02
N ASP A 206 -14.01 -18.54 -0.40
CA ASP A 206 -14.20 -19.73 0.41
C ASP A 206 -13.34 -19.55 1.67
N MET A 207 -13.98 -19.01 2.71
CA MET A 207 -13.42 -18.89 4.06
C MET A 207 -13.65 -20.17 4.87
N ALA A 208 -14.08 -21.23 4.20
CA ALA A 208 -14.22 -22.54 4.81
C ALA A 208 -12.89 -23.28 4.68
N ALA A 209 -12.02 -23.11 5.66
CA ALA A 209 -11.05 -24.13 6.12
C ALA A 209 -10.46 -23.68 7.44
#